data_e3b6480da1bd31734e9a3a8a85a9f795
#
_entry.id   e3b6480da1bd31734e9a3a8a85a9f795
#
_cell.length_a   1.000
_cell.length_b   1.000
_cell.length_c   1.000
_cell.angle_alpha   90.00
_cell.angle_beta   90.00
_cell.angle_gamma   90.00
#
_symmetry.space_group_name_H-M   'P 1'
#
loop_
_entity.id
_entity.type
_entity.pdbx_description
1 polymer ?
#
loop_
_entity_poly.entity_id
_entity_poly.type
_entity_poly.pdbx_seq_one_letter_code
_entity_poly.pdbx_strand_id
1 'polypeptide(L)'
;ETFSDRRKRSGHLLSKGRLFGAQMAGWLKDNHWLDLAWHANSQAAALASQICSYDGVKLAWPVQSNELFVIMPKALAQYLRKAGAEFYDWYESTSPPGTVLTEDQTYVRLVTSFATQDSQREEFCGLINRYFSDAC
;
A
#
# COMPACT_ATOMS: atom_id res chain seq x y z
N GLU A 1 -17.17 -25.57 28.37
CA GLU A 1 -16.73 -24.18 28.44
C GLU A 1 -17.44 -23.35 27.38
N THR A 2 -18.17 -22.30 27.81
CA THR A 2 -18.98 -21.46 26.91
C THR A 2 -18.12 -20.38 26.23
N PHE A 3 -18.63 -19.80 25.13
CA PHE A 3 -18.01 -18.64 24.49
C PHE A 3 -17.82 -17.48 25.49
N SER A 4 -18.78 -17.27 26.39
CA SER A 4 -18.70 -16.23 27.43
C SER A 4 -17.50 -16.42 28.36
N ASP A 5 -17.18 -17.66 28.74
CA ASP A 5 -16.05 -17.96 29.63
C ASP A 5 -14.71 -17.72 28.91
N ARG A 6 -14.61 -18.13 27.64
CA ARG A 6 -13.43 -17.90 26.80
C ARG A 6 -13.19 -16.43 26.61
N ARG A 7 -14.23 -15.65 26.29
CA ARG A 7 -14.15 -14.19 26.15
C ARG A 7 -13.63 -13.52 27.42
N LYS A 8 -14.12 -13.93 28.60
CA LYS A 8 -13.65 -13.41 29.89
C LYS A 8 -12.19 -13.71 30.15
N ARG A 9 -11.76 -14.95 29.94
CA ARG A 9 -10.35 -15.34 30.13
C ARG A 9 -9.40 -14.59 29.20
N SER A 10 -9.82 -14.34 27.98
CA SER A 10 -9.00 -13.62 26.98
C SER A 10 -8.96 -12.10 27.20
N GLY A 11 -9.54 -11.59 28.29
CA GLY A 11 -9.55 -10.16 28.58
C GLY A 11 -10.47 -9.32 27.67
N HIS A 12 -11.29 -9.92 26.82
CA HIS A 12 -12.17 -9.25 25.88
C HIS A 12 -13.51 -8.76 26.53
N LEU A 13 -13.44 -8.30 27.77
CA LEU A 13 -14.55 -7.64 28.48
C LEU A 13 -14.31 -6.13 28.52
N LEU A 14 -14.52 -5.48 27.39
CA LEU A 14 -14.42 -4.03 27.33
C LEU A 14 -15.70 -3.39 27.88
N SER A 15 -15.58 -2.59 28.94
CA SER A 15 -16.72 -1.89 29.58
C SER A 15 -17.45 -0.95 28.60
N LYS A 16 -16.75 -0.45 27.58
CA LYS A 16 -17.27 0.44 26.55
C LYS A 16 -17.51 -0.25 25.20
N GLY A 17 -17.77 -1.56 25.18
CA GLY A 17 -17.99 -2.36 23.98
C GLY A 17 -19.07 -1.81 23.06
N ARG A 18 -20.06 -1.09 23.61
CA ARG A 18 -21.09 -0.38 22.86
C ARG A 18 -20.53 0.66 21.88
N LEU A 19 -19.46 1.37 22.25
CA LEU A 19 -18.82 2.36 21.37
C LEU A 19 -18.12 1.69 20.17
N PHE A 20 -17.45 0.57 20.41
CA PHE A 20 -16.83 -0.21 19.32
C PHE A 20 -17.89 -0.82 18.41
N GLY A 21 -18.98 -1.33 19.00
CA GLY A 21 -20.11 -1.85 18.23
C GLY A 21 -20.76 -0.79 17.34
N ALA A 22 -20.93 0.45 17.85
CA ALA A 22 -21.48 1.55 17.08
C ALA A 22 -20.57 1.95 15.90
N GLN A 23 -19.25 1.98 16.10
CA GLN A 23 -18.28 2.25 15.02
C GLN A 23 -18.34 1.16 13.94
N MET A 24 -18.36 -0.11 14.35
CA MET A 24 -18.47 -1.23 13.40
C MET A 24 -19.80 -1.20 12.64
N ALA A 25 -20.91 -0.92 13.35
CA ALA A 25 -22.20 -0.78 12.70
C ALA A 25 -22.24 0.38 11.69
N GLY A 26 -21.64 1.52 12.02
CA GLY A 26 -21.50 2.65 11.12
C GLY A 26 -20.65 2.34 9.90
N TRP A 27 -19.53 1.63 10.10
CA TRP A 27 -18.62 1.24 9.03
C TRP A 27 -19.25 0.23 8.07
N LEU A 28 -20.03 -0.73 8.57
CA LEU A 28 -20.71 -1.74 7.76
C LEU A 28 -22.00 -1.23 7.11
N LYS A 29 -22.53 -0.08 7.59
CA LYS A 29 -23.79 0.46 7.09
C LYS A 29 -23.68 0.80 5.59
N ASP A 30 -24.71 0.42 4.83
CA ASP A 30 -24.87 0.72 3.41
C ASP A 30 -23.66 0.28 2.54
N ASN A 31 -22.91 -0.73 2.99
CA ASN A 31 -21.68 -1.22 2.34
C ASN A 31 -20.54 -0.18 2.24
N HIS A 32 -20.57 0.87 3.05
CA HIS A 32 -19.59 1.96 3.01
C HIS A 32 -18.13 1.47 3.03
N TRP A 33 -17.83 0.42 3.79
CA TRP A 33 -16.51 -0.18 3.85
C TRP A 33 -16.04 -0.77 2.49
N LEU A 34 -16.99 -1.27 1.67
CA LEU A 34 -16.68 -1.77 0.32
C LEU A 34 -16.30 -0.63 -0.61
N ASP A 35 -17.00 0.52 -0.54
CA ASP A 35 -16.70 1.70 -1.35
C ASP A 35 -15.29 2.24 -1.02
N LEU A 36 -14.94 2.28 0.28
CA LEU A 36 -13.62 2.70 0.73
C LEU A 36 -12.53 1.74 0.23
N ALA A 37 -12.75 0.43 0.34
CA ALA A 37 -11.82 -0.58 -0.14
C ALA A 37 -11.68 -0.55 -1.67
N TRP A 38 -12.79 -0.42 -2.39
CA TRP A 38 -12.79 -0.31 -3.85
C TRP A 38 -11.99 0.90 -4.31
N HIS A 39 -12.18 2.06 -3.68
CA HIS A 39 -11.41 3.26 -3.99
C HIS A 39 -9.91 3.03 -3.79
N ALA A 40 -9.50 2.51 -2.61
CA ALA A 40 -8.11 2.24 -2.31
C ALA A 40 -7.48 1.27 -3.35
N ASN A 41 -8.18 0.19 -3.68
CA ASN A 41 -7.69 -0.80 -4.66
C ASN A 41 -7.63 -0.22 -6.08
N SER A 42 -8.57 0.64 -6.46
CA SER A 42 -8.57 1.32 -7.75
C SER A 42 -7.38 2.27 -7.89
N GLN A 43 -7.04 3.00 -6.84
CA GLN A 43 -5.85 3.86 -6.81
C GLN A 43 -4.56 3.03 -6.94
N ALA A 44 -4.48 1.88 -6.29
CA ALA A 44 -3.34 0.97 -6.41
C ALA A 44 -3.19 0.44 -7.84
N ALA A 45 -4.28 -0.01 -8.45
CA ALA A 45 -4.26 -0.52 -9.82
C ALA A 45 -3.87 0.57 -10.84
N ALA A 46 -4.39 1.79 -10.68
CA ALA A 46 -4.04 2.93 -11.52
C ALA A 46 -2.55 3.32 -11.36
N LEU A 47 -2.04 3.37 -10.12
CA LEU A 47 -0.64 3.61 -9.83
C LEU A 47 0.25 2.55 -10.49
N ALA A 48 -0.10 1.26 -10.33
CA ALA A 48 0.64 0.14 -10.90
C ALA A 48 0.80 0.26 -12.42
N SER A 49 -0.30 0.56 -13.12
CA SER A 49 -0.28 0.70 -14.58
C SER A 49 0.62 1.84 -15.06
N GLN A 50 0.71 2.92 -14.29
CA GLN A 50 1.54 4.08 -14.63
C GLN A 50 3.02 3.82 -14.35
N ILE A 51 3.37 3.27 -13.17
CA ILE A 51 4.78 3.09 -12.81
C ILE A 51 5.47 1.96 -13.59
N CYS A 52 4.74 0.95 -14.05
CA CYS A 52 5.30 -0.14 -14.87
C CYS A 52 5.71 0.30 -16.29
N SER A 53 5.40 1.51 -16.71
CA SER A 53 5.85 2.06 -17.99
C SER A 53 7.32 2.52 -17.98
N TYR A 54 7.93 2.64 -16.80
CA TYR A 54 9.31 3.12 -16.66
C TYR A 54 10.29 1.96 -16.59
N ASP A 55 11.40 2.10 -17.35
CA ASP A 55 12.45 1.11 -17.38
C ASP A 55 13.10 0.95 -15.99
N GLY A 56 13.34 -0.28 -15.57
CA GLY A 56 13.88 -0.57 -14.24
C GLY A 56 12.88 -0.52 -13.08
N VAL A 57 11.60 -0.16 -13.33
CA VAL A 57 10.53 -0.22 -12.32
C VAL A 57 9.60 -1.38 -12.65
N LYS A 58 9.42 -2.31 -11.72
CA LYS A 58 8.56 -3.49 -11.94
C LYS A 58 7.83 -3.91 -10.67
N LEU A 59 6.64 -4.44 -10.85
CA LEU A 59 5.92 -5.10 -9.76
C LEU A 59 6.56 -6.45 -9.48
N ALA A 60 6.85 -6.73 -8.20
CA ALA A 60 7.26 -8.05 -7.77
C ALA A 60 6.07 -9.02 -7.71
N TRP A 61 4.92 -8.54 -7.29
CA TRP A 61 3.67 -9.28 -7.21
C TRP A 61 2.55 -8.61 -8.01
N PRO A 62 1.59 -9.36 -8.56
CA PRO A 62 0.35 -8.76 -9.08
C PRO A 62 -0.37 -7.96 -8.02
N VAL A 63 -0.90 -6.78 -8.39
CA VAL A 63 -1.68 -5.94 -7.47
C VAL A 63 -3.06 -6.54 -7.28
N GLN A 64 -3.39 -6.96 -6.06
CA GLN A 64 -4.67 -7.60 -5.70
C GLN A 64 -5.43 -6.81 -4.61
N SER A 65 -4.79 -5.81 -4.03
CA SER A 65 -5.34 -4.97 -2.99
C SER A 65 -4.79 -3.54 -3.12
N ASN A 66 -4.76 -2.81 -2.03
CA ASN A 66 -4.23 -1.45 -1.95
C ASN A 66 -2.71 -1.38 -1.71
N GLU A 67 -1.99 -2.48 -1.86
CA GLU A 67 -0.55 -2.56 -1.70
C GLU A 67 0.14 -2.92 -3.02
N LEU A 68 1.24 -2.22 -3.31
CA LEU A 68 2.12 -2.51 -4.43
C LEU A 68 3.51 -2.87 -3.91
N PHE A 69 4.00 -4.00 -4.33
CA PHE A 69 5.35 -4.45 -4.04
C PHE A 69 6.21 -4.21 -5.28
N VAL A 70 7.11 -3.24 -5.19
CA VAL A 70 7.81 -2.69 -6.35
C VAL A 70 9.32 -2.88 -6.19
N ILE A 71 9.95 -3.32 -7.26
CA ILE A 71 11.41 -3.31 -7.42
C ILE A 71 11.76 -2.10 -8.29
N MET A 72 12.64 -1.24 -7.80
CA MET A 72 13.07 -0.03 -8.49
C MET A 72 14.53 0.30 -8.19
N PRO A 73 15.18 1.17 -8.98
CA PRO A 73 16.52 1.66 -8.67
C PRO A 73 16.58 2.33 -7.28
N LYS A 74 17.62 2.05 -6.49
CA LYS A 74 17.85 2.71 -5.19
C LYS A 74 17.91 4.22 -5.33
N ALA A 75 18.54 4.72 -6.41
CA ALA A 75 18.64 6.14 -6.69
C ALA A 75 17.26 6.79 -6.89
N LEU A 76 16.34 6.11 -7.62
CA LEU A 76 14.97 6.57 -7.77
C LEU A 76 14.24 6.61 -6.41
N ALA A 77 14.34 5.55 -5.61
CA ALA A 77 13.72 5.51 -4.28
C ALA A 77 14.21 6.66 -3.38
N GLN A 78 15.52 6.96 -3.41
CA GLN A 78 16.09 8.07 -2.67
C GLN A 78 15.61 9.44 -3.20
N TYR A 79 15.51 9.58 -4.51
CA TYR A 79 15.00 10.80 -5.14
C TYR A 79 13.54 11.08 -4.71
N LEU A 80 12.68 10.05 -4.79
CA LEU A 80 11.28 10.15 -4.39
C LEU A 80 11.14 10.55 -2.91
N ARG A 81 11.92 9.93 -2.02
CA ARG A 81 11.93 10.27 -0.58
C ARG A 81 12.39 11.71 -0.31
N LYS A 82 13.40 12.17 -1.03
CA LYS A 82 13.86 13.58 -0.95
C LYS A 82 12.79 14.57 -1.42
N ALA A 83 11.94 14.14 -2.36
CA ALA A 83 10.82 14.94 -2.86
C ALA A 83 9.58 14.85 -1.95
N GLY A 84 9.64 14.14 -0.82
CA GLY A 84 8.57 14.04 0.16
C GLY A 84 7.69 12.80 0.06
N ALA A 85 8.00 11.84 -0.82
CA ALA A 85 7.26 10.59 -0.87
C ALA A 85 7.62 9.69 0.32
N GLU A 86 6.60 9.17 1.01
CA GLU A 86 6.77 8.31 2.18
C GLU A 86 6.37 6.87 1.82
N PHE A 87 7.32 5.95 1.92
CA PHE A 87 7.11 4.52 1.73
C PHE A 87 8.25 3.72 2.38
N TYR A 88 7.99 2.43 2.63
CA TYR A 88 8.92 1.55 3.32
C TYR A 88 9.74 0.69 2.37
N ASP A 89 11.02 0.49 2.68
CA ASP A 89 11.76 -0.65 2.17
C ASP A 89 11.11 -1.92 2.72
N TRP A 90 11.02 -2.95 1.87
CA TRP A 90 10.34 -4.17 2.23
C TRP A 90 11.31 -5.35 2.30
N TYR A 91 10.92 -6.41 2.96
CA TYR A 91 11.78 -7.57 3.20
C TYR A 91 11.95 -8.38 1.93
N GLU A 92 13.17 -8.48 1.40
CA GLU A 92 13.50 -9.25 0.19
C GLU A 92 13.07 -10.73 0.30
N SER A 93 13.11 -11.29 1.52
CA SER A 93 12.65 -12.65 1.80
C SER A 93 11.16 -12.89 1.49
N THR A 94 10.38 -11.84 1.29
CA THR A 94 8.96 -11.90 0.93
C THR A 94 8.71 -11.71 -0.56
N SER A 95 9.75 -11.52 -1.36
CA SER A 95 9.62 -11.42 -2.81
C SER A 95 9.29 -12.79 -3.45
N PRO A 96 8.79 -12.83 -4.68
CA PRO A 96 8.52 -14.08 -5.37
C PRO A 96 9.75 -14.99 -5.41
N PRO A 97 9.58 -16.32 -5.32
CA PRO A 97 10.69 -17.26 -5.45
C PRO A 97 11.48 -17.02 -6.75
N GLY A 98 12.80 -16.99 -6.63
CA GLY A 98 13.69 -16.72 -7.77
C GLY A 98 13.90 -15.25 -8.11
N THR A 99 13.31 -14.33 -7.35
CA THR A 99 13.61 -12.89 -7.46
C THR A 99 15.03 -12.64 -6.92
N VAL A 100 15.89 -12.08 -7.75
CA VAL A 100 17.23 -11.62 -7.37
C VAL A 100 17.29 -10.12 -7.62
N LEU A 101 17.57 -9.36 -6.57
CA LEU A 101 17.82 -7.92 -6.68
C LEU A 101 19.28 -7.70 -7.02
N THR A 102 19.54 -6.75 -7.91
CA THR A 102 20.90 -6.26 -8.17
C THR A 102 21.33 -5.28 -7.05
N GLU A 103 22.63 -4.99 -6.95
CA GLU A 103 23.14 -4.11 -5.89
C GLU A 103 22.55 -2.68 -5.94
N ASP A 104 22.12 -2.22 -7.12
CA ASP A 104 21.53 -0.92 -7.37
C ASP A 104 19.99 -0.90 -7.24
N GLN A 105 19.34 -2.04 -6.99
CA GLN A 105 17.89 -2.15 -6.82
C GLN A 105 17.48 -2.21 -5.36
N THR A 106 16.27 -1.77 -5.09
CA THR A 106 15.59 -1.93 -3.81
C THR A 106 14.17 -2.46 -4.00
N TYR A 107 13.68 -3.15 -2.98
CA TYR A 107 12.32 -3.68 -2.90
C TYR A 107 11.53 -2.85 -1.91
N VAL A 108 10.46 -2.23 -2.37
CA VAL A 108 9.65 -1.29 -1.58
C VAL A 108 8.19 -1.67 -1.58
N ARG A 109 7.47 -1.24 -0.56
CA ARG A 109 6.01 -1.33 -0.47
C ARG A 109 5.41 0.07 -0.56
N LEU A 110 4.57 0.28 -1.58
CA LEU A 110 3.71 1.45 -1.71
C LEU A 110 2.29 1.06 -1.26
N VAL A 111 1.60 1.98 -0.60
CA VAL A 111 0.25 1.74 -0.08
C VAL A 111 -0.65 2.89 -0.46
N THR A 112 -1.79 2.57 -1.04
CA THR A 112 -2.88 3.52 -1.25
C THR A 112 -3.95 3.35 -0.17
N SER A 113 -4.82 4.33 0.02
CA SER A 113 -5.85 4.31 1.04
C SER A 113 -7.17 4.83 0.49
N PHE A 114 -8.21 4.72 1.30
CA PHE A 114 -9.51 5.34 1.00
C PHE A 114 -9.45 6.88 0.89
N ALA A 115 -8.38 7.50 1.38
CA ALA A 115 -8.17 8.94 1.32
C ALA A 115 -7.21 9.36 0.19
N THR A 116 -6.59 8.41 -0.51
CA THR A 116 -5.66 8.71 -1.61
C THR A 116 -6.40 9.42 -2.75
N GLN A 117 -5.91 10.59 -3.15
CA GLN A 117 -6.48 11.38 -4.24
C GLN A 117 -5.72 11.15 -5.56
N ASP A 118 -6.41 11.34 -6.68
CA ASP A 118 -5.80 11.27 -8.02
C ASP A 118 -4.61 12.21 -8.15
N SER A 119 -4.71 13.44 -7.61
CA SER A 119 -3.63 14.43 -7.62
C SER A 119 -2.35 13.94 -6.94
N GLN A 120 -2.47 13.21 -5.83
CA GLN A 120 -1.31 12.64 -5.12
C GLN A 120 -0.64 11.53 -5.94
N ARG A 121 -1.44 10.68 -6.59
CA ARG A 121 -0.94 9.65 -7.50
C ARG A 121 -0.25 10.27 -8.72
N GLU A 122 -0.86 11.30 -9.32
CA GLU A 122 -0.29 12.02 -10.46
C GLU A 122 1.01 12.75 -10.09
N GLU A 123 1.06 13.36 -8.90
CA GLU A 123 2.28 13.99 -8.38
C GLU A 123 3.41 12.97 -8.21
N PHE A 124 3.11 11.80 -7.61
CA PHE A 124 4.07 10.71 -7.45
C PHE A 124 4.61 10.21 -8.80
N CYS A 125 3.72 9.97 -9.77
CA CYS A 125 4.11 9.57 -11.13
C CYS A 125 4.88 10.69 -11.85
N GLY A 126 4.52 11.94 -11.62
CA GLY A 126 5.24 13.10 -12.14
C GLY A 126 6.68 13.21 -11.61
N LEU A 127 6.91 12.83 -10.34
CA LEU A 127 8.26 12.72 -9.78
C LEU A 127 9.08 11.65 -10.49
N ILE A 128 8.51 10.48 -10.72
CA ILE A 128 9.17 9.38 -11.45
C ILE A 128 9.52 9.84 -12.87
N ASN A 129 8.59 10.48 -13.57
CA ASN A 129 8.81 10.97 -14.91
C ASN A 129 9.96 12.00 -14.97
N ARG A 130 10.01 12.94 -14.04
CA ARG A 130 11.12 13.92 -13.94
C ARG A 130 12.45 13.21 -13.73
N TYR A 131 12.52 12.26 -12.82
CA TYR A 131 13.76 11.52 -12.57
C TYR A 131 14.32 10.88 -13.84
N PHE A 132 13.49 10.22 -14.64
CA PHE A 132 13.93 9.57 -15.87
C PHE A 132 14.20 10.57 -17.01
N SER A 133 13.51 11.73 -17.04
CA SER A 133 13.75 12.77 -18.04
C SER A 133 15.05 13.54 -17.79
N ASP A 134 15.41 13.74 -16.51
CA ASP A 134 16.64 14.47 -16.14
C ASP A 134 17.89 13.55 -16.19
N ALA A 135 17.70 12.23 -16.29
CA ALA A 135 18.78 11.24 -16.39
C ALA A 135 19.23 10.96 -17.84
N CYS A 136 18.53 11.52 -18.85
CA CYS A 136 18.88 11.47 -20.27
C CYS A 136 19.64 12.73 -20.68
#